data_fbe5daee7feb2bb9988469c3d592aec9
#
_entry.id   fbe5daee7feb2bb9988469c3d592aec9
#
_cell.length_a   1.000
_cell.length_b   1.000
_cell.length_c   1.000
_cell.angle_alpha   90.00
_cell.angle_beta   90.00
_cell.angle_gamma   90.00
#
_symmetry.space_group_name_H-M   'P 1'
#
loop_
_entity.id
_entity.type
_entity.pdbx_description
1 polymer ?
#
loop_
_entity_poly.entity_id
_entity_poly.type
_entity_poly.pdbx_seq_one_letter_code
_entity_poly.pdbx_strand_id
1 'polypeptide(L)'
;MLISVEGLDGVGKSTISKALSSSLNIPIAEKPIKKLLYLSDEQSKKITEKIYGSYSSNIQAMYYLMGYLSVLEDSKKFDLLMDRGFLSTYYFSYNVENSSLFDMFVQNYGLPD
;
A
#
# COMPACT_ATOMS: atom_id res chain seq x y z
N MET A 1 8.84 -9.30 8.94
CA MET A 1 8.49 -9.86 7.60
C MET A 1 7.22 -9.18 7.09
N LEU A 2 7.21 -8.83 5.85
CA LEU A 2 6.03 -8.26 5.19
C LEU A 2 5.57 -9.19 4.06
N ILE A 3 4.31 -9.62 4.13
CA ILE A 3 3.66 -10.37 3.06
C ILE A 3 2.64 -9.46 2.39
N SER A 4 2.70 -9.35 1.07
CA SER A 4 1.78 -8.52 0.29
C SER A 4 0.86 -9.41 -0.55
N VAL A 5 -0.44 -9.16 -0.48
CA VAL A 5 -1.44 -9.81 -1.33
C VAL A 5 -1.86 -8.79 -2.38
N GLU A 6 -1.55 -9.09 -3.63
CA GLU A 6 -1.79 -8.19 -4.76
C GLU A 6 -2.91 -8.74 -5.65
N GLY A 7 -3.58 -7.86 -6.37
CA GLY A 7 -4.62 -8.22 -7.32
C GLY A 7 -5.60 -7.10 -7.57
N LEU A 8 -6.39 -7.26 -8.63
CA LEU A 8 -7.44 -6.31 -8.98
C LEU A 8 -8.69 -6.53 -8.10
N ASP A 9 -9.55 -5.54 -8.03
CA ASP A 9 -10.82 -5.64 -7.32
C ASP A 9 -11.68 -6.76 -7.91
N GLY A 10 -12.37 -7.50 -7.04
CA GLY A 10 -13.28 -8.55 -7.45
C GLY A 10 -12.65 -9.91 -7.69
N VAL A 11 -11.33 -10.08 -7.47
CA VAL A 11 -10.65 -11.39 -7.64
C VAL A 11 -10.58 -12.21 -6.35
N GLY A 12 -11.28 -11.80 -5.29
CA GLY A 12 -11.29 -12.54 -4.02
C GLY A 12 -10.11 -12.24 -3.11
N LYS A 13 -9.38 -11.17 -3.35
CA LYS A 13 -8.18 -10.79 -2.61
C LYS A 13 -8.43 -10.60 -1.10
N SER A 14 -9.53 -9.95 -0.72
CA SER A 14 -9.88 -9.76 0.70
C SER A 14 -10.14 -11.07 1.42
N THR A 15 -10.80 -12.02 0.77
CA THR A 15 -11.05 -13.36 1.32
C THR A 15 -9.74 -14.11 1.54
N ILE A 16 -8.83 -14.06 0.56
CA ILE A 16 -7.50 -14.68 0.65
C ILE A 16 -6.69 -14.03 1.77
N SER A 17 -6.68 -12.72 1.85
CA SER A 17 -5.94 -11.98 2.90
C SER A 17 -6.41 -12.37 4.30
N LYS A 18 -7.71 -12.45 4.51
CA LYS A 18 -8.28 -12.87 5.81
C LYS A 18 -7.91 -14.30 6.15
N ALA A 19 -7.99 -15.22 5.17
CA ALA A 19 -7.64 -16.61 5.36
C ALA A 19 -6.15 -16.78 5.72
N LEU A 20 -5.27 -16.09 5.01
CA LEU A 20 -3.83 -16.09 5.30
C LEU A 20 -3.52 -15.51 6.68
N SER A 21 -4.14 -14.39 7.02
CA SER A 21 -3.97 -13.76 8.34
C SER A 21 -4.33 -14.72 9.47
N SER A 22 -5.45 -15.42 9.34
CA SER A 22 -5.88 -16.41 10.33
C SER A 22 -4.95 -17.62 10.38
N SER A 23 -4.58 -18.18 9.22
CA SER A 23 -3.74 -19.38 9.15
C SER A 23 -2.33 -19.13 9.67
N LEU A 24 -1.75 -17.98 9.38
CA LEU A 24 -0.37 -17.64 9.76
C LEU A 24 -0.30 -16.91 11.09
N ASN A 25 -1.43 -16.54 11.65
CA ASN A 25 -1.51 -15.69 12.85
C ASN A 25 -0.71 -14.38 12.68
N ILE A 26 -0.84 -13.75 11.52
CA ILE A 26 -0.19 -12.48 11.18
C ILE A 26 -1.28 -11.43 10.97
N PRO A 27 -1.22 -10.26 11.65
CA PRO A 27 -2.24 -9.24 11.49
C PRO A 27 -2.20 -8.60 10.09
N ILE A 28 -3.37 -8.22 9.59
CA ILE A 28 -3.49 -7.42 8.38
C ILE A 28 -3.23 -5.96 8.76
N ALA A 29 -2.31 -5.31 8.05
CA ALA A 29 -2.04 -3.90 8.24
C ALA A 29 -3.28 -3.08 7.88
N GLU A 30 -3.63 -2.12 8.71
CA GLU A 30 -4.68 -1.15 8.41
C GLU A 30 -4.27 -0.30 7.20
N LYS A 31 -5.25 0.36 6.57
CA LYS A 31 -4.95 1.31 5.49
C LYS A 31 -3.85 2.26 5.94
N PRO A 32 -2.67 2.25 5.28
CA PRO A 32 -1.48 2.88 5.87
C PRO A 32 -1.64 4.38 6.12
N ILE A 33 -2.23 5.11 5.19
CA ILE A 33 -2.38 6.56 5.35
C ILE A 33 -3.42 6.89 6.43
N LYS A 34 -4.49 6.12 6.50
CA LYS A 34 -5.49 6.28 7.55
C LYS A 34 -4.86 6.12 8.93
N LYS A 35 -4.04 5.10 9.11
CA LYS A 35 -3.33 4.84 10.37
C LYS A 35 -2.30 5.94 10.67
N LEU A 36 -1.48 6.29 9.68
CA LEU A 36 -0.39 7.24 9.83
C LEU A 36 -0.88 8.64 10.25
N LEU A 37 -2.01 9.09 9.70
CA LEU A 37 -2.56 10.42 9.94
C LEU A 37 -3.73 10.42 10.93
N TYR A 38 -4.04 9.30 11.55
CA TYR A 38 -5.16 9.17 12.51
C TYR A 38 -6.50 9.60 11.91
N LEU A 39 -6.79 9.17 10.69
CA LEU A 39 -8.01 9.54 9.98
C LEU A 39 -9.18 8.62 10.31
N SER A 40 -10.39 9.17 10.31
CA SER A 40 -11.61 8.37 10.26
C SER A 40 -11.80 7.76 8.87
N ASP A 41 -12.70 6.77 8.74
CA ASP A 41 -13.01 6.17 7.43
C ASP A 41 -13.53 7.23 6.44
N GLU A 42 -14.37 8.15 6.89
CA GLU A 42 -14.89 9.23 6.06
C GLU A 42 -13.79 10.19 5.60
N GLN A 43 -12.91 10.60 6.50
CA GLN A 43 -11.78 11.48 6.17
C GLN A 43 -10.82 10.80 5.18
N SER A 44 -10.50 9.54 5.40
CA SER A 44 -9.64 8.76 4.51
C SER A 44 -10.24 8.67 3.11
N LYS A 45 -11.55 8.43 3.00
CA LYS A 45 -12.25 8.37 1.73
C LYS A 45 -12.20 9.70 0.99
N LYS A 46 -12.46 10.81 1.68
CA LYS A 46 -12.43 12.16 1.09
C LYS A 46 -11.04 12.52 0.57
N ILE A 47 -9.99 12.21 1.32
CA ILE A 47 -8.61 12.47 0.92
C ILE A 47 -8.27 11.66 -0.32
N THR A 48 -8.59 10.37 -0.33
CA THR A 48 -8.32 9.49 -1.47
C THR A 48 -9.04 9.97 -2.73
N GLU A 49 -10.32 10.34 -2.62
CA GLU A 49 -11.09 10.87 -3.75
C GLU A 49 -10.48 12.17 -4.29
N LYS A 50 -10.02 13.06 -3.42
CA LYS A 50 -9.37 14.30 -3.84
C LYS A 50 -8.06 14.04 -4.56
N ILE A 51 -7.23 13.13 -4.07
CA ILE A 51 -5.95 12.77 -4.70
C ILE A 51 -6.19 12.20 -6.09
N TYR A 52 -7.13 11.26 -6.24
CA TYR A 52 -7.43 10.69 -7.54
C TYR A 52 -8.12 11.66 -8.50
N GLY A 53 -9.00 12.52 -7.99
CA GLY A 53 -9.78 13.43 -8.84
C GLY A 53 -9.07 14.71 -9.24
N SER A 54 -8.07 15.16 -8.48
CA SER A 54 -7.50 16.50 -8.63
C SER A 54 -6.00 16.56 -8.87
N TYR A 55 -5.28 15.45 -8.64
CA TYR A 55 -3.81 15.44 -8.72
C TYR A 55 -3.29 14.44 -9.72
N SER A 56 -2.05 14.67 -10.16
CA SER A 56 -1.37 13.83 -11.15
C SER A 56 -1.04 12.44 -10.60
N SER A 57 -0.70 11.52 -11.51
CA SER A 57 -0.20 10.20 -11.14
C SER A 57 1.06 10.27 -10.27
N ASN A 58 1.86 11.32 -10.39
CA ASN A 58 3.05 11.51 -9.55
C ASN A 58 2.67 11.73 -8.09
N ILE A 59 1.68 12.56 -7.82
CA ILE A 59 1.17 12.79 -6.46
C ILE A 59 0.50 11.51 -5.92
N GLN A 60 -0.28 10.83 -6.76
CA GLN A 60 -0.90 9.56 -6.39
C GLN A 60 0.15 8.51 -6.01
N ALA A 61 1.22 8.39 -6.80
CA ALA A 61 2.31 7.47 -6.52
C ALA A 61 2.99 7.79 -5.18
N MET A 62 3.32 9.05 -4.94
CA MET A 62 3.95 9.48 -3.68
C MET A 62 3.05 9.21 -2.47
N TYR A 63 1.75 9.45 -2.59
CA TYR A 63 0.78 9.20 -1.55
C TYR A 63 0.78 7.72 -1.12
N TYR A 64 0.69 6.82 -2.09
CA TYR A 64 0.66 5.38 -1.80
C TYR A 64 2.02 4.83 -1.40
N LEU A 65 3.12 5.34 -1.98
CA LEU A 65 4.47 4.93 -1.59
C LEU A 65 4.79 5.34 -0.15
N MET A 66 4.35 6.51 0.30
CA MET A 66 4.50 6.93 1.69
C MET A 66 3.79 5.94 2.63
N GLY A 67 2.57 5.55 2.30
CA GLY A 67 1.83 4.56 3.07
C GLY A 67 2.52 3.21 3.09
N TYR A 68 2.98 2.74 1.94
CA TYR A 68 3.72 1.49 1.83
C TYR A 68 5.00 1.52 2.67
N LEU A 69 5.77 2.60 2.62
CA LEU A 69 6.99 2.74 3.40
C LEU A 69 6.72 2.64 4.90
N SER A 70 5.63 3.25 5.37
CA SER A 70 5.26 3.15 6.79
C SER A 70 5.00 1.71 7.23
N VAL A 71 4.33 0.92 6.40
CA VAL A 71 4.09 -0.50 6.68
C VAL A 71 5.39 -1.30 6.60
N LEU A 72 6.24 -0.99 5.64
CA LEU A 72 7.53 -1.65 5.49
C LEU A 72 8.43 -1.43 6.73
N GLU A 73 8.46 -0.23 7.27
CA GLU A 73 9.17 0.08 8.50
C GLU A 73 8.59 -0.66 9.71
N ASP A 74 7.26 -0.69 9.84
CA ASP A 74 6.60 -1.42 10.92
C ASP A 74 6.88 -2.93 10.81
N SER A 75 6.98 -3.46 9.61
CA SER A 75 7.25 -4.89 9.38
C SER A 75 8.64 -5.35 9.86
N LYS A 76 9.54 -4.43 10.14
CA LYS A 76 10.84 -4.74 10.75
C LYS A 76 10.72 -5.06 12.24
N LYS A 77 9.63 -4.64 12.86
CA LYS A 77 9.36 -4.86 14.29
C LYS A 77 8.48 -6.08 14.55
N PHE A 78 7.57 -6.38 13.64
CA PHE A 78 6.65 -7.51 13.75
C PHE A 78 6.15 -7.92 12.36
N ASP A 79 5.66 -9.15 12.24
CA ASP A 79 5.18 -9.66 10.95
C ASP A 79 3.84 -9.01 10.59
N LEU A 80 3.71 -8.60 9.32
CA LEU A 80 2.51 -7.96 8.79
C LEU A 80 2.09 -8.57 7.46
N LEU A 81 0.79 -8.60 7.22
CA LEU A 81 0.20 -8.89 5.93
C LEU A 81 -0.44 -7.61 5.40
N MET A 82 -0.14 -7.27 4.15
CA MET A 82 -0.65 -6.08 3.51
C MET A 82 -1.58 -6.45 2.35
N ASP A 83 -2.79 -5.90 2.38
CA ASP A 83 -3.76 -6.04 1.32
C ASP A 83 -3.53 -4.90 0.31
N ARG A 84 -2.86 -5.22 -0.78
CA ARG A 84 -2.26 -4.32 -1.77
C ARG A 84 -1.06 -3.55 -1.23
N GLY A 85 0.03 -3.64 -1.97
CA GLY A 85 1.28 -2.98 -1.62
C GLY A 85 1.91 -2.30 -2.82
N PHE A 86 3.21 -2.45 -2.95
CA PHE A 86 4.02 -1.78 -3.99
C PHE A 86 3.54 -2.09 -5.41
N LEU A 87 3.24 -3.35 -5.73
CA LEU A 87 2.86 -3.73 -7.08
C LEU A 87 1.54 -3.09 -7.52
N SER A 88 0.56 -2.98 -6.62
CA SER A 88 -0.69 -2.27 -6.92
C SER A 88 -0.43 -0.79 -7.19
N THR A 89 0.40 -0.14 -6.39
CA THR A 89 0.77 1.25 -6.60
C THR A 89 1.50 1.43 -7.93
N TYR A 90 2.43 0.54 -8.23
CA TYR A 90 3.14 0.53 -9.50
C TYR A 90 2.17 0.40 -10.67
N TYR A 91 1.25 -0.55 -10.62
CA TYR A 91 0.29 -0.80 -11.68
C TYR A 91 -0.61 0.41 -11.95
N PHE A 92 -1.15 1.05 -10.91
CA PHE A 92 -2.11 2.14 -11.06
C PHE A 92 -1.47 3.51 -11.29
N SER A 93 -0.28 3.74 -10.80
CA SER A 93 0.32 5.08 -10.77
C SER A 93 1.58 5.23 -11.62
N TYR A 94 2.17 4.14 -12.10
CA TYR A 94 3.39 4.21 -12.91
C TYR A 94 3.13 4.85 -14.26
N ASN A 95 4.06 5.72 -14.67
CA ASN A 95 4.18 6.21 -16.03
C ASN A 95 5.66 6.50 -16.34
N VAL A 96 5.96 6.87 -17.58
CA VAL A 96 7.34 7.11 -18.01
C VAL A 96 7.99 8.26 -17.21
N GLU A 97 7.21 9.27 -16.85
CA GLU A 97 7.71 10.44 -16.13
C GLU A 97 8.10 10.14 -14.68
N ASN A 98 7.43 9.17 -14.04
CA ASN A 98 7.71 8.82 -12.65
C ASN A 98 8.49 7.51 -12.47
N SER A 99 9.01 6.94 -13.56
CA SER A 99 9.76 5.66 -13.50
C SER A 99 10.96 5.73 -12.56
N SER A 100 11.70 6.86 -12.56
CA SER A 100 12.85 7.04 -11.68
C SER A 100 12.47 7.06 -10.20
N LEU A 101 11.29 7.58 -9.86
CA LEU A 101 10.77 7.55 -8.49
C LEU A 101 10.58 6.11 -8.00
N PHE A 102 9.96 5.26 -8.82
CA PHE A 102 9.76 3.86 -8.47
C PHE A 102 11.08 3.09 -8.38
N ASP A 103 12.00 3.31 -9.32
CA ASP A 103 13.33 2.68 -9.30
C ASP A 103 14.11 3.07 -8.05
N MET A 104 14.16 4.35 -7.72
CA MET A 104 14.81 4.86 -6.51
C MET A 104 14.18 4.25 -5.26
N PHE A 105 12.87 4.15 -5.22
CA PHE A 105 12.15 3.60 -4.07
C PHE A 105 12.54 2.14 -3.82
N VAL A 106 12.55 1.31 -4.88
CA VAL A 106 12.96 -0.10 -4.78
C VAL A 106 14.42 -0.23 -4.33
N GLN A 107 15.31 0.58 -4.90
CA GLN A 107 16.74 0.56 -4.55
C GLN A 107 16.99 0.93 -3.09
N ASN A 108 16.26 1.90 -2.56
CA ASN A 108 16.48 2.41 -1.21
C ASN A 108 15.74 1.64 -0.12
N TYR A 109 14.55 1.13 -0.42
CA TYR A 109 13.66 0.55 0.59
C TYR A 109 13.32 -0.92 0.34
N GLY A 110 13.46 -1.41 -0.87
CA GLY A 110 13.19 -2.81 -1.22
C GLY A 110 11.71 -3.12 -1.44
N LEU A 111 11.45 -4.41 -1.59
CA LEU A 111 10.12 -4.98 -1.81
C LEU A 111 9.71 -5.84 -0.61
N PRO A 112 8.41 -6.24 -0.53
CA PRO A 112 7.96 -7.19 0.48
C PRO A 112 8.73 -8.52 0.41
N ASP A 113 8.81 -9.18 1.53
CA ASP A 113 9.36 -10.53 1.60
C ASP A 113 8.41 -11.53 0.93
#